data_9a81bb81098e90e1874167e8d2fcafdd
#
_entry.id   9a81bb81098e90e1874167e8d2fcafdd
#
_cell.length_a   1.000
_cell.length_b   1.000
_cell.length_c   1.000
_cell.angle_alpha   90.00
_cell.angle_beta   90.00
_cell.angle_gamma   90.00
#
_symmetry.space_group_name_H-M   'P 1'
#
loop_
_entity.id
_entity.type
_entity.pdbx_description
1 polymer ?
#
loop_
_entity_poly.entity_id
_entity_poly.type
_entity_poly.pdbx_seq_one_letter_code
_entity_poly.pdbx_strand_id
1 'polypeptide(L)'
;MKRLILIMLLLSAFANAQVLYMYPDAQSFYKGGYEGFYSDLAKVLKEKNYQTCPNKKEAINVKVLVNEDGSVAIVKEEDEAAVVNNQCAYDMIKSVLPYLKNWQPAELNGQKVKTVARFLFVPNEFINNIPTSRLSYVSAIHPDGIDGFRKKFMVCFNSDKFNWNQDFSITTYFEVNTEGYLQFIHADPVADNEEFMNMIVRCLHYNKKKKWTPASYRGTNIVDFPFVFKLNFRDGY
;
A
#
# COMPACT_ATOMS: atom_id res chain seq x y z
N MET A 1 27.32 -21.10 -35.61
CA MET A 1 26.83 -19.73 -35.37
C MET A 1 25.30 -19.64 -35.14
N LYS A 2 24.44 -20.28 -35.96
CA LYS A 2 22.96 -20.19 -35.74
C LYS A 2 22.44 -20.73 -34.38
N ARG A 3 23.11 -21.73 -33.78
CA ARG A 3 22.70 -22.28 -32.45
C ARG A 3 23.07 -21.39 -31.25
N LEU A 4 24.13 -20.56 -31.40
CA LEU A 4 24.51 -19.61 -30.33
C LEU A 4 23.54 -18.41 -30.22
N ILE A 5 23.02 -17.97 -31.36
CA ILE A 5 22.03 -16.85 -31.38
C ILE A 5 20.71 -17.27 -30.74
N LEU A 6 20.29 -18.53 -30.87
CA LEU A 6 19.07 -19.05 -30.26
C LEU A 6 19.15 -19.11 -28.72
N ILE A 7 20.34 -19.40 -28.17
CA ILE A 7 20.59 -19.43 -26.71
C ILE A 7 20.60 -18.01 -26.13
N MET A 8 21.12 -17.02 -26.87
CA MET A 8 21.09 -15.62 -26.43
C MET A 8 19.68 -15.00 -26.38
N LEU A 9 18.76 -15.47 -27.24
CA LEU A 9 17.36 -15.04 -27.23
C LEU A 9 16.54 -15.66 -26.09
N LEU A 10 16.97 -16.79 -25.55
CA LEU A 10 16.30 -17.44 -24.40
C LEU A 10 16.71 -16.85 -23.04
N LEU A 11 17.83 -16.13 -22.95
CA LEU A 11 18.32 -15.51 -21.71
C LEU A 11 17.66 -14.15 -21.39
N SER A 12 16.92 -13.57 -22.31
CA SER A 12 16.24 -12.27 -22.11
C SER A 12 14.86 -12.37 -21.47
N ALA A 13 14.38 -13.58 -21.11
CA ALA A 13 13.02 -13.80 -20.62
C ALA A 13 12.86 -13.84 -19.09
N PHE A 14 13.93 -13.62 -18.32
CA PHE A 14 13.79 -13.41 -16.86
C PHE A 14 13.68 -11.92 -16.55
N ALA A 15 12.63 -11.29 -17.07
CA ALA A 15 12.15 -10.05 -16.49
C ALA A 15 11.67 -10.39 -15.07
N ASN A 16 12.43 -10.05 -14.05
CA ASN A 16 11.93 -10.08 -12.69
C ASN A 16 10.63 -9.28 -12.69
N ALA A 17 9.51 -9.94 -12.41
CA ALA A 17 8.20 -9.31 -12.36
C ALA A 17 8.21 -8.35 -11.15
N GLN A 18 8.66 -7.12 -11.37
CA GLN A 18 8.68 -6.08 -10.36
C GLN A 18 7.25 -5.76 -9.96
N VAL A 19 6.97 -5.83 -8.67
CA VAL A 19 5.69 -5.37 -8.10
C VAL A 19 5.92 -4.00 -7.48
N LEU A 20 5.18 -3.00 -7.96
CA LEU A 20 5.16 -1.69 -7.33
C LEU A 20 4.14 -1.68 -6.19
N TYR A 21 4.55 -1.19 -5.04
CA TYR A 21 3.69 -1.08 -3.86
C TYR A 21 2.82 0.17 -3.86
N MET A 22 3.09 1.11 -4.76
CA MET A 22 2.31 2.32 -5.01
C MET A 22 2.35 2.65 -6.50
N TYR A 23 1.30 3.31 -6.99
CA TYR A 23 1.31 3.86 -8.35
C TYR A 23 2.30 5.02 -8.44
N PRO A 24 3.04 5.14 -9.55
CA PRO A 24 3.85 6.31 -9.83
C PRO A 24 3.01 7.59 -9.87
N ASP A 25 3.63 8.72 -9.57
CA ASP A 25 2.97 10.03 -9.68
C ASP A 25 2.36 10.21 -11.07
N ALA A 26 1.20 10.86 -11.14
CA ALA A 26 0.41 11.08 -12.33
C ALA A 26 -0.19 9.85 -13.02
N GLN A 27 0.00 8.64 -12.49
CA GLN A 27 -0.67 7.43 -12.96
C GLN A 27 -1.86 7.07 -12.06
N SER A 28 -2.85 6.42 -12.64
CA SER A 28 -4.04 5.99 -11.91
C SER A 28 -4.31 4.51 -12.11
N PHE A 29 -4.78 3.85 -11.06
CA PHE A 29 -5.13 2.44 -11.09
C PHE A 29 -6.42 2.13 -11.87
N TYR A 30 -7.17 3.17 -12.26
CA TYR A 30 -8.48 2.99 -12.90
C TYR A 30 -8.72 4.07 -13.94
N LYS A 31 -9.42 3.74 -15.02
CA LYS A 31 -9.81 4.72 -16.05
C LYS A 31 -10.70 5.80 -15.44
N GLY A 32 -10.29 7.06 -15.58
CA GLY A 32 -10.96 8.19 -14.94
C GLY A 32 -10.58 8.41 -13.47
N GLY A 33 -9.51 7.76 -13.00
CA GLY A 33 -8.99 7.95 -11.64
C GLY A 33 -9.93 7.45 -10.55
N TYR A 34 -9.81 8.02 -9.37
CA TYR A 34 -10.69 7.70 -8.24
C TYR A 34 -12.15 8.00 -8.53
N GLU A 35 -12.46 9.06 -9.29
CA GLU A 35 -13.84 9.41 -9.64
C GLU A 35 -14.47 8.35 -10.54
N GLY A 36 -13.76 7.92 -11.59
CA GLY A 36 -14.21 6.84 -12.46
C GLY A 36 -14.40 5.54 -11.71
N PHE A 37 -13.44 5.19 -10.83
CA PHE A 37 -13.52 4.01 -9.99
C PHE A 37 -14.76 4.01 -9.09
N TYR A 38 -14.96 5.07 -8.32
CA TYR A 38 -16.09 5.15 -7.39
C TYR A 38 -17.43 5.27 -8.10
N SER A 39 -17.48 5.88 -9.27
CA SER A 39 -18.68 5.90 -10.12
C SER A 39 -19.06 4.49 -10.58
N ASP A 40 -18.10 3.73 -11.13
CA ASP A 40 -18.35 2.35 -11.56
C ASP A 40 -18.69 1.44 -10.39
N LEU A 41 -18.03 1.60 -9.25
CA LEU A 41 -18.31 0.87 -8.02
C LEU A 41 -19.75 1.07 -7.56
N ALA A 42 -20.19 2.34 -7.46
CA ALA A 42 -21.55 2.67 -7.06
C ALA A 42 -22.59 2.10 -8.05
N LYS A 43 -22.30 2.18 -9.35
CA LYS A 43 -23.14 1.59 -10.39
C LYS A 43 -23.29 0.08 -10.21
N VAL A 44 -22.18 -0.65 -10.02
CA VAL A 44 -22.20 -2.11 -9.82
C VAL A 44 -22.97 -2.48 -8.56
N LEU A 45 -22.75 -1.77 -7.45
CA LEU A 45 -23.49 -2.02 -6.20
C LEU A 45 -25.01 -1.87 -6.40
N LYS A 46 -25.43 -0.84 -7.14
CA LYS A 46 -26.84 -0.59 -7.46
C LYS A 46 -27.40 -1.65 -8.40
N GLU A 47 -26.74 -1.94 -9.52
CA GLU A 47 -27.20 -2.90 -10.54
C GLU A 47 -27.31 -4.32 -10.00
N LYS A 48 -26.43 -4.70 -9.07
CA LYS A 48 -26.44 -5.99 -8.41
C LYS A 48 -27.29 -6.03 -7.15
N ASN A 49 -27.99 -4.92 -6.82
CA ASN A 49 -28.89 -4.79 -5.69
C ASN A 49 -28.25 -5.12 -4.33
N TYR A 50 -26.97 -4.72 -4.14
CA TYR A 50 -26.31 -4.89 -2.85
C TYR A 50 -27.01 -4.08 -1.75
N GLN A 51 -27.11 -4.69 -0.58
CA GLN A 51 -27.67 -4.04 0.61
C GLN A 51 -26.55 -3.55 1.53
N THR A 52 -26.85 -2.51 2.31
CA THR A 52 -25.88 -2.00 3.29
C THR A 52 -25.55 -3.04 4.36
N CYS A 53 -24.33 -2.99 4.88
CA CYS A 53 -23.94 -3.84 6.00
C CYS A 53 -24.78 -3.59 7.25
N PRO A 54 -25.01 -4.60 8.12
CA PRO A 54 -25.68 -4.42 9.40
C PRO A 54 -25.02 -3.32 10.24
N ASN A 55 -23.70 -3.36 10.37
CA ASN A 55 -22.91 -2.28 10.95
C ASN A 55 -22.68 -1.18 9.90
N LYS A 56 -23.39 -0.06 10.03
CA LYS A 56 -23.30 1.08 9.10
C LYS A 56 -21.97 1.84 9.15
N LYS A 57 -21.13 1.54 10.14
CA LYS A 57 -19.81 2.18 10.32
C LYS A 57 -18.67 1.41 9.68
N GLU A 58 -18.94 0.24 9.08
CA GLU A 58 -17.89 -0.52 8.43
C GLU A 58 -17.18 0.30 7.34
N ALA A 59 -15.86 0.35 7.46
CA ALA A 59 -14.97 1.03 6.56
C ALA A 59 -13.64 0.25 6.47
N ILE A 60 -13.17 -0.03 5.27
CA ILE A 60 -11.95 -0.80 5.06
C ILE A 60 -11.09 -0.17 3.97
N ASN A 61 -9.78 -0.08 4.20
CA ASN A 61 -8.81 0.23 3.17
C ASN A 61 -8.48 -1.05 2.41
N VAL A 62 -8.87 -1.11 1.14
CA VAL A 62 -8.74 -2.30 0.30
C VAL A 62 -7.46 -2.21 -0.51
N LYS A 63 -6.71 -3.31 -0.52
CA LYS A 63 -5.50 -3.49 -1.34
C LYS A 63 -5.80 -4.46 -2.48
N VAL A 64 -5.53 -4.04 -3.71
CA VAL A 64 -5.76 -4.83 -4.93
C VAL A 64 -4.50 -4.84 -5.77
N LEU A 65 -3.98 -6.02 -6.09
CA LEU A 65 -2.92 -6.18 -7.07
C LEU A 65 -3.54 -6.04 -8.47
N VAL A 66 -3.10 -5.06 -9.22
CA VAL A 66 -3.42 -4.90 -10.64
C VAL A 66 -2.28 -5.50 -11.44
N ASN A 67 -2.56 -6.54 -12.21
CA ASN A 67 -1.60 -7.23 -13.05
C ASN A 67 -1.35 -6.45 -14.35
N GLU A 68 -0.29 -6.80 -15.07
CA GLU A 68 0.14 -6.18 -16.33
C GLU A 68 -0.94 -6.26 -17.44
N ASP A 69 -1.80 -7.27 -17.40
CA ASP A 69 -2.94 -7.47 -18.31
C ASP A 69 -4.22 -6.73 -17.86
N GLY A 70 -4.17 -6.02 -16.72
CA GLY A 70 -5.32 -5.35 -16.13
C GLY A 70 -6.25 -6.28 -15.33
N SER A 71 -5.92 -7.55 -15.19
CA SER A 71 -6.61 -8.43 -14.24
C SER A 71 -6.27 -8.05 -12.81
N VAL A 72 -7.15 -8.36 -11.87
CA VAL A 72 -6.97 -7.95 -10.47
C VAL A 72 -7.16 -9.10 -9.49
N ALA A 73 -6.42 -9.02 -8.39
CA ALA A 73 -6.56 -9.90 -7.25
C ALA A 73 -6.54 -9.08 -5.95
N ILE A 74 -7.40 -9.45 -4.99
CA ILE A 74 -7.34 -8.83 -3.67
C ILE A 74 -6.07 -9.25 -2.96
N VAL A 75 -5.34 -8.29 -2.39
CA VAL A 75 -4.19 -8.57 -1.55
C VAL A 75 -4.70 -8.92 -0.16
N LYS A 76 -4.21 -10.03 0.40
CA LYS A 76 -4.59 -10.44 1.75
C LYS A 76 -4.24 -9.31 2.73
N GLU A 77 -5.22 -8.92 3.55
CA GLU A 77 -4.97 -8.00 4.65
C GLU A 77 -4.29 -8.75 5.79
N GLU A 78 -3.18 -8.19 6.29
CA GLU A 78 -2.41 -8.77 7.38
C GLU A 78 -2.99 -8.40 8.75
N ASP A 79 -3.71 -7.28 8.83
CA ASP A 79 -4.47 -6.92 10.02
C ASP A 79 -5.80 -7.69 10.07
N GLU A 80 -5.77 -8.85 10.72
CA GLU A 80 -6.94 -9.69 10.88
C GLU A 80 -8.08 -8.96 11.62
N ALA A 81 -7.75 -8.06 12.54
CA ALA A 81 -8.76 -7.27 13.25
C ALA A 81 -9.47 -6.30 12.31
N ALA A 82 -8.77 -5.72 11.34
CA ALA A 82 -9.39 -4.88 10.31
C ALA A 82 -10.42 -5.66 9.50
N VAL A 83 -10.11 -6.91 9.14
CA VAL A 83 -11.05 -7.76 8.38
C VAL A 83 -12.22 -8.19 9.25
N VAL A 84 -11.97 -8.72 10.45
CA VAL A 84 -13.02 -9.24 11.35
C VAL A 84 -14.02 -8.13 11.73
N ASN A 85 -13.53 -6.93 12.02
CA ASN A 85 -14.38 -5.80 12.40
C ASN A 85 -15.16 -5.20 11.22
N ASN A 86 -14.77 -5.51 9.97
CA ASN A 86 -15.38 -5.00 8.74
C ASN A 86 -15.69 -6.15 7.76
N GLN A 87 -16.09 -7.31 8.28
CA GLN A 87 -16.24 -8.53 7.50
C GLN A 87 -17.24 -8.37 6.35
N CYS A 88 -18.38 -7.71 6.59
CA CYS A 88 -19.39 -7.48 5.57
C CYS A 88 -18.85 -6.60 4.44
N ALA A 89 -18.13 -5.52 4.77
CA ALA A 89 -17.51 -4.65 3.78
C ALA A 89 -16.45 -5.42 2.96
N TYR A 90 -15.62 -6.23 3.63
CA TYR A 90 -14.59 -7.02 2.98
C TYR A 90 -15.18 -8.06 2.01
N ASP A 91 -16.20 -8.81 2.43
CA ASP A 91 -16.85 -9.81 1.58
C ASP A 91 -17.59 -9.14 0.41
N MET A 92 -18.24 -8.00 0.67
CA MET A 92 -18.91 -7.23 -0.37
C MET A 92 -17.95 -6.76 -1.45
N ILE A 93 -16.87 -6.09 -1.08
CA ILE A 93 -15.90 -5.60 -2.09
C ILE A 93 -15.26 -6.76 -2.86
N LYS A 94 -14.94 -7.86 -2.18
CA LYS A 94 -14.41 -9.06 -2.82
C LYS A 94 -15.35 -9.61 -3.89
N SER A 95 -16.67 -9.57 -3.64
CA SER A 95 -17.67 -10.01 -4.60
C SER A 95 -17.94 -9.02 -5.74
N VAL A 96 -17.64 -7.74 -5.52
CA VAL A 96 -17.84 -6.66 -6.52
C VAL A 96 -16.65 -6.52 -7.48
N LEU A 97 -15.42 -6.75 -7.02
CA LEU A 97 -14.19 -6.58 -7.82
C LEU A 97 -14.26 -7.22 -9.22
N PRO A 98 -14.80 -8.43 -9.41
CA PRO A 98 -14.89 -9.06 -10.73
C PRO A 98 -15.73 -8.29 -11.76
N TYR A 99 -16.61 -7.41 -11.33
CA TYR A 99 -17.46 -6.59 -12.22
C TYR A 99 -16.83 -5.27 -12.64
N LEU A 100 -15.78 -4.82 -11.94
CA LEU A 100 -15.02 -3.62 -12.28
C LEU A 100 -13.98 -3.97 -13.35
N LYS A 101 -14.08 -3.38 -14.55
CA LYS A 101 -13.32 -3.80 -15.74
C LYS A 101 -12.29 -2.79 -16.24
N ASN A 102 -12.30 -1.59 -15.68
CA ASN A 102 -11.49 -0.47 -16.20
C ASN A 102 -10.18 -0.27 -15.42
N TRP A 103 -9.62 -1.36 -14.88
CA TRP A 103 -8.33 -1.35 -14.19
C TRP A 103 -7.19 -1.02 -15.16
N GLN A 104 -6.25 -0.22 -14.71
CA GLN A 104 -5.10 0.20 -15.48
C GLN A 104 -3.82 -0.20 -14.74
N PRO A 105 -2.98 -1.09 -15.32
CA PRO A 105 -1.66 -1.38 -14.75
C PRO A 105 -0.79 -0.12 -14.79
N ALA A 106 0.13 0.01 -13.83
CA ALA A 106 1.14 1.05 -13.90
C ALA A 106 2.15 0.78 -15.02
N GLU A 107 2.80 1.83 -15.46
CA GLU A 107 3.88 1.76 -16.45
C GLU A 107 5.18 2.30 -15.82
N LEU A 108 6.25 1.53 -15.99
CA LEU A 108 7.60 1.92 -15.61
C LEU A 108 8.50 1.77 -16.83
N ASN A 109 9.16 2.84 -17.25
CA ASN A 109 10.02 2.84 -18.45
C ASN A 109 9.32 2.29 -19.72
N GLY A 110 8.02 2.59 -19.90
CA GLY A 110 7.22 2.13 -21.03
C GLY A 110 6.76 0.67 -20.97
N GLN A 111 7.00 -0.01 -19.85
CA GLN A 111 6.55 -1.39 -19.62
C GLN A 111 5.47 -1.41 -18.53
N LYS A 112 4.42 -2.20 -18.77
CA LYS A 112 3.39 -2.45 -17.76
C LYS A 112 3.94 -3.32 -16.67
N VAL A 113 3.67 -2.94 -15.41
CA VAL A 113 4.15 -3.62 -14.22
C VAL A 113 3.02 -3.86 -13.23
N LYS A 114 3.13 -4.95 -12.46
CA LYS A 114 2.19 -5.25 -11.38
C LYS A 114 2.26 -4.16 -10.32
N THR A 115 1.10 -3.68 -9.88
CA THR A 115 1.06 -2.57 -8.94
C THR A 115 -0.08 -2.73 -7.94
N VAL A 116 0.16 -2.38 -6.68
CA VAL A 116 -0.87 -2.42 -5.65
C VAL A 116 -1.67 -1.12 -5.67
N ALA A 117 -2.94 -1.22 -6.03
CA ALA A 117 -3.93 -0.16 -5.87
C ALA A 117 -4.51 -0.18 -4.46
N ARG A 118 -4.86 1.00 -3.92
CA ARG A 118 -5.49 1.15 -2.61
C ARG A 118 -6.65 2.12 -2.70
N PHE A 119 -7.73 1.78 -2.01
CA PHE A 119 -8.90 2.65 -1.91
C PHE A 119 -9.71 2.35 -0.65
N LEU A 120 -10.34 3.37 -0.11
CA LEU A 120 -11.26 3.24 1.01
C LEU A 120 -12.62 2.76 0.50
N PHE A 121 -13.17 1.72 1.11
CA PHE A 121 -14.52 1.22 0.84
C PHE A 121 -15.41 1.33 2.06
N VAL A 122 -16.53 2.06 1.92
CA VAL A 122 -17.52 2.33 2.95
C VAL A 122 -18.90 1.99 2.39
N PRO A 123 -19.38 0.74 2.52
CA PRO A 123 -20.60 0.26 1.86
C PRO A 123 -21.82 1.16 2.05
N ASN A 124 -22.02 1.62 3.28
CA ASN A 124 -23.16 2.47 3.61
C ASN A 124 -23.18 3.80 2.84
N GLU A 125 -22.03 4.38 2.54
CA GLU A 125 -21.95 5.63 1.80
C GLU A 125 -22.25 5.42 0.32
N PHE A 126 -21.65 4.39 -0.29
CA PHE A 126 -21.86 4.11 -1.72
C PHE A 126 -23.30 3.70 -2.02
N ILE A 127 -23.91 2.85 -1.18
CA ILE A 127 -25.27 2.34 -1.42
C ILE A 127 -26.33 3.44 -1.19
N ASN A 128 -26.11 4.33 -0.22
CA ASN A 128 -27.04 5.41 0.11
C ASN A 128 -26.69 6.75 -0.57
N ASN A 129 -25.73 6.78 -1.49
CA ASN A 129 -25.23 7.99 -2.16
C ASN A 129 -24.82 9.10 -1.17
N ILE A 130 -24.26 8.73 -0.02
CA ILE A 130 -23.73 9.68 0.95
C ILE A 130 -22.35 10.15 0.40
N PRO A 131 -22.14 11.46 0.23
CA PRO A 131 -20.87 11.96 -0.26
C PRO A 131 -19.70 11.51 0.62
N THR A 132 -18.69 10.87 0.01
CA THR A 132 -17.46 10.51 0.70
C THR A 132 -16.74 11.80 1.09
N SER A 133 -16.55 12.05 2.36
CA SER A 133 -15.90 13.26 2.83
C SER A 133 -14.44 12.96 3.22
N ARG A 134 -13.49 13.55 2.51
CA ARG A 134 -12.08 13.52 2.90
C ARG A 134 -11.83 14.08 4.29
N LEU A 135 -12.68 14.99 4.76
CA LEU A 135 -12.64 15.57 6.11
C LEU A 135 -12.95 14.54 7.21
N SER A 136 -13.54 13.41 6.84
CA SER A 136 -13.84 12.32 7.80
C SER A 136 -12.68 11.32 7.94
N TYR A 137 -11.68 11.41 7.10
CA TYR A 137 -10.47 10.60 7.20
C TYR A 137 -9.42 11.31 8.05
N VAL A 138 -8.90 10.59 9.03
CA VAL A 138 -7.81 11.04 9.90
C VAL A 138 -6.68 10.01 9.75
N SER A 139 -5.51 10.46 9.30
CA SER A 139 -4.33 9.60 9.18
C SER A 139 -3.80 9.19 10.55
N ALA A 140 -3.06 8.10 10.61
CA ALA A 140 -2.41 7.66 11.83
C ALA A 140 -1.39 8.69 12.32
N ILE A 141 -1.30 8.84 13.64
CA ILE A 141 -0.44 9.85 14.27
C ILE A 141 0.51 9.17 15.25
N HIS A 142 1.82 9.39 15.07
CA HIS A 142 2.81 9.00 16.06
C HIS A 142 2.71 9.90 17.30
N PRO A 143 2.79 9.36 18.53
CA PRO A 143 2.65 10.15 19.77
C PRO A 143 3.60 11.35 19.88
N ASP A 144 4.79 11.25 19.31
CA ASP A 144 5.78 12.33 19.31
C ASP A 144 5.85 13.04 17.92
N GLY A 145 4.84 12.85 17.07
CA GLY A 145 4.83 13.32 15.69
C GLY A 145 5.85 12.61 14.78
N ILE A 146 5.84 12.95 13.48
CA ILE A 146 6.74 12.31 12.49
C ILE A 146 8.23 12.66 12.77
N ASP A 147 8.51 13.85 13.25
CA ASP A 147 9.88 14.25 13.59
C ASP A 147 10.39 13.52 14.82
N GLY A 148 9.53 13.30 15.82
CA GLY A 148 9.86 12.47 16.97
C GLY A 148 10.09 11.00 16.58
N PHE A 149 9.30 10.47 15.68
CA PHE A 149 9.52 9.15 15.09
C PHE A 149 10.87 9.08 14.37
N ARG A 150 11.18 10.07 13.51
CA ARG A 150 12.46 10.16 12.80
C ARG A 150 13.66 10.20 13.75
N LYS A 151 13.60 11.04 14.79
CA LYS A 151 14.67 11.12 15.81
C LYS A 151 14.90 9.77 16.49
N LYS A 152 13.85 9.05 16.84
CA LYS A 152 13.97 7.73 17.47
C LYS A 152 14.54 6.66 16.52
N PHE A 153 14.16 6.72 15.26
CA PHE A 153 14.75 5.87 14.23
C PHE A 153 16.28 6.11 14.19
N MET A 154 16.72 7.36 14.11
CA MET A 154 18.15 7.72 14.05
C MET A 154 18.93 7.31 15.32
N VAL A 155 18.31 7.38 16.50
CA VAL A 155 18.92 6.87 17.73
C VAL A 155 19.09 5.35 17.73
N CYS A 156 18.14 4.63 17.12
CA CYS A 156 18.21 3.18 16.98
C CYS A 156 19.21 2.73 15.91
N PHE A 157 19.25 3.48 14.80
CA PHE A 157 20.04 3.10 13.63
C PHE A 157 21.51 3.47 13.85
N ASN A 158 22.37 2.44 14.03
CA ASN A 158 23.80 2.65 14.18
C ASN A 158 24.49 2.55 12.81
N SER A 159 24.80 3.71 12.22
CA SER A 159 25.49 3.84 10.94
C SER A 159 26.93 3.32 10.97
N ASP A 160 27.61 3.36 12.13
CA ASP A 160 29.02 2.98 12.28
C ASP A 160 29.28 1.49 12.04
N LYS A 161 28.20 0.70 11.99
CA LYS A 161 28.27 -0.74 11.65
C LYS A 161 28.44 -1.00 10.16
N PHE A 162 28.20 -0.02 9.33
CA PHE A 162 28.16 -0.17 7.88
C PHE A 162 29.09 0.83 7.21
N ASN A 163 29.82 0.35 6.22
CA ASN A 163 30.68 1.21 5.38
C ASN A 163 30.06 1.33 3.99
N TRP A 164 29.93 2.55 3.52
CA TRP A 164 29.57 2.88 2.15
C TRP A 164 30.54 3.92 1.59
N ASN A 165 30.77 3.90 0.31
CA ASN A 165 31.74 4.73 -0.40
C ASN A 165 31.08 5.76 -1.34
N GLN A 166 29.78 5.97 -1.19
CA GLN A 166 29.00 6.93 -1.97
C GLN A 166 27.70 7.28 -1.23
N ASP A 167 27.19 8.46 -1.52
CA ASP A 167 25.86 8.86 -1.05
C ASP A 167 24.77 7.98 -1.66
N PHE A 168 23.83 7.57 -0.87
CA PHE A 168 22.64 6.86 -1.35
C PHE A 168 21.41 7.16 -0.51
N SER A 169 20.24 6.80 -1.02
CA SER A 169 19.00 6.92 -0.26
C SER A 169 18.13 5.67 -0.41
N ILE A 170 17.40 5.36 0.64
CA ILE A 170 16.40 4.30 0.67
C ILE A 170 15.07 4.93 1.05
N THR A 171 14.05 4.63 0.28
CA THR A 171 12.67 4.96 0.61
C THR A 171 12.01 3.75 1.23
N THR A 172 11.54 3.88 2.46
CA THR A 172 10.78 2.82 3.13
C THR A 172 9.30 3.14 3.10
N TYR A 173 8.50 2.09 2.96
CA TYR A 173 7.03 2.14 2.96
C TYR A 173 6.52 1.31 4.11
N PHE A 174 5.65 1.88 4.93
CA PHE A 174 5.01 1.18 6.03
C PHE A 174 3.57 1.66 6.23
N GLU A 175 2.74 0.82 6.80
CA GLU A 175 1.36 1.12 7.21
C GLU A 175 1.26 1.10 8.74
N VAL A 176 0.19 1.69 9.27
CA VAL A 176 -0.18 1.55 10.68
C VAL A 176 -1.49 0.78 10.73
N ASN A 177 -1.50 -0.33 11.45
CA ASN A 177 -2.67 -1.17 11.58
C ASN A 177 -3.74 -0.57 12.52
N THR A 178 -4.90 -1.22 12.60
CA THR A 178 -6.05 -0.76 13.41
C THR A 178 -5.78 -0.73 14.91
N GLU A 179 -4.73 -1.40 15.37
CA GLU A 179 -4.28 -1.38 16.76
C GLU A 179 -3.18 -0.35 17.04
N GLY A 180 -2.67 0.34 15.99
CA GLY A 180 -1.61 1.35 16.11
C GLY A 180 -0.18 0.77 16.02
N TYR A 181 -0.01 -0.44 15.51
CA TYR A 181 1.31 -1.00 15.25
C TYR A 181 1.74 -0.73 13.80
N LEU A 182 3.03 -0.47 13.64
CA LEU A 182 3.63 -0.31 12.34
C LEU A 182 3.80 -1.68 11.67
N GLN A 183 3.41 -1.75 10.40
CA GLN A 183 3.64 -2.88 9.50
C GLN A 183 4.56 -2.42 8.37
N PHE A 184 5.74 -3.03 8.27
CA PHE A 184 6.68 -2.75 7.19
C PHE A 184 6.17 -3.37 5.89
N ILE A 185 6.19 -2.59 4.81
CA ILE A 185 5.74 -3.05 3.49
C ILE A 185 6.96 -3.37 2.62
N HIS A 186 7.80 -2.36 2.37
CA HIS A 186 8.87 -2.44 1.38
C HIS A 186 9.92 -1.35 1.59
N ALA A 187 11.09 -1.55 1.01
CA ALA A 187 12.12 -0.52 0.84
C ALA A 187 12.62 -0.50 -0.61
N ASP A 188 12.89 0.69 -1.13
CA ASP A 188 13.37 0.87 -2.50
C ASP A 188 14.51 1.92 -2.54
N PRO A 189 15.68 1.57 -3.11
CA PRO A 189 16.08 0.23 -3.50
C PRO A 189 16.23 -0.72 -2.30
N VAL A 190 16.04 -2.02 -2.53
CA VAL A 190 16.41 -3.04 -1.54
C VAL A 190 17.93 -3.11 -1.52
N ALA A 191 18.55 -2.88 -0.36
CA ALA A 191 19.99 -3.03 -0.22
C ALA A 191 20.35 -4.53 -0.21
N ASP A 192 21.45 -4.88 -0.89
CA ASP A 192 21.96 -6.26 -0.94
C ASP A 192 22.46 -6.76 0.42
N ASN A 193 22.70 -5.84 1.36
CA ASN A 193 23.14 -6.17 2.71
C ASN A 193 21.93 -6.46 3.60
N GLU A 194 21.71 -7.73 3.89
CA GLU A 194 20.61 -8.21 4.71
C GLU A 194 20.65 -7.64 6.15
N GLU A 195 21.84 -7.55 6.77
CA GLU A 195 21.99 -6.99 8.12
C GLU A 195 21.57 -5.52 8.17
N PHE A 196 21.93 -4.76 7.14
CA PHE A 196 21.52 -3.37 7.00
C PHE A 196 20.00 -3.23 6.88
N MET A 197 19.37 -4.03 6.01
CA MET A 197 17.91 -4.03 5.87
C MET A 197 17.20 -4.47 7.15
N ASN A 198 17.70 -5.51 7.81
CA ASN A 198 17.17 -5.97 9.10
C ASN A 198 17.26 -4.89 10.18
N MET A 199 18.34 -4.10 10.18
CA MET A 199 18.47 -2.95 11.10
C MET A 199 17.44 -1.88 10.79
N ILE A 200 17.22 -1.52 9.51
CA ILE A 200 16.16 -0.57 9.12
C ILE A 200 14.81 -1.03 9.66
N VAL A 201 14.40 -2.27 9.35
CA VAL A 201 13.11 -2.83 9.79
C VAL A 201 13.00 -2.81 11.31
N ARG A 202 14.04 -3.26 12.02
CA ARG A 202 14.08 -3.25 13.48
C ARG A 202 13.93 -1.84 14.05
N CYS A 203 14.58 -0.85 13.45
CA CYS A 203 14.50 0.52 13.94
C CYS A 203 13.17 1.21 13.62
N LEU A 204 12.51 0.86 12.53
CA LEU A 204 11.13 1.27 12.30
C LEU A 204 10.20 0.78 13.42
N HIS A 205 10.44 -0.45 13.92
CA HIS A 205 9.67 -1.05 15.03
C HIS A 205 10.21 -0.74 16.44
N TYR A 206 11.28 0.05 16.57
CA TYR A 206 12.01 0.25 17.83
C TYR A 206 11.15 0.69 19.01
N ASN A 207 10.01 1.29 18.73
CA ASN A 207 9.16 1.86 19.78
C ASN A 207 7.82 1.14 19.95
N LYS A 208 7.83 -0.20 20.00
CA LYS A 208 6.61 -1.01 20.21
C LYS A 208 5.76 -0.60 21.42
N LYS A 209 6.35 0.06 22.43
CA LYS A 209 5.62 0.53 23.64
C LYS A 209 4.80 1.79 23.38
N LYS A 210 5.12 2.60 22.37
CA LYS A 210 4.36 3.78 21.98
C LYS A 210 3.63 3.50 20.69
N LYS A 211 2.43 2.99 20.83
CA LYS A 211 1.53 2.79 19.69
C LYS A 211 1.21 4.13 19.04
N TRP A 212 1.08 4.11 17.72
CA TRP A 212 0.45 5.18 16.97
C TRP A 212 -1.03 5.26 17.33
N THR A 213 -1.62 6.45 17.25
CA THR A 213 -3.07 6.55 17.11
C THR A 213 -3.41 6.04 15.71
N PRO A 214 -4.24 4.99 15.56
CA PRO A 214 -4.58 4.46 14.25
C PRO A 214 -5.26 5.48 13.35
N ALA A 215 -5.17 5.28 12.05
CA ALA A 215 -6.02 6.00 11.12
C ALA A 215 -7.49 5.67 11.37
N SER A 216 -8.36 6.63 11.10
CA SER A 216 -9.79 6.40 11.25
C SER A 216 -10.60 7.09 10.15
N TYR A 217 -11.73 6.47 9.83
CA TYR A 217 -12.76 7.07 9.00
C TYR A 217 -14.07 7.14 9.78
N ARG A 218 -14.59 8.35 10.00
CA ARG A 218 -15.80 8.60 10.84
C ARG A 218 -15.76 7.87 12.19
N GLY A 219 -14.56 7.81 12.80
CA GLY A 219 -14.34 7.16 14.10
C GLY A 219 -14.20 5.64 14.06
N THR A 220 -14.25 5.01 12.90
CA THR A 220 -13.87 3.60 12.72
C THR A 220 -12.39 3.51 12.41
N ASN A 221 -11.64 2.76 13.20
CA ASN A 221 -10.21 2.53 12.91
C ASN A 221 -10.06 1.72 11.63
N ILE A 222 -9.15 2.18 10.78
CA ILE A 222 -8.78 1.53 9.52
C ILE A 222 -7.25 1.37 9.43
N VAL A 223 -6.79 0.43 8.62
CA VAL A 223 -5.37 0.40 8.22
C VAL A 223 -5.09 1.65 7.39
N ASP A 224 -4.04 2.38 7.73
CA ASP A 224 -3.71 3.64 7.04
C ASP A 224 -3.21 3.39 5.61
N PHE A 225 -3.18 4.45 4.82
CA PHE A 225 -2.42 4.45 3.57
C PHE A 225 -0.91 4.42 3.90
N PRO A 226 -0.06 3.90 2.99
CA PRO A 226 1.35 3.79 3.28
C PRO A 226 2.01 5.14 3.59
N PHE A 227 2.76 5.17 4.66
CA PHE A 227 3.73 6.23 4.93
C PHE A 227 4.97 6.02 4.08
N VAL A 228 5.48 7.12 3.54
CA VAL A 228 6.74 7.16 2.81
C VAL A 228 7.79 7.79 3.71
N PHE A 229 8.84 7.03 4.03
CA PHE A 229 9.91 7.50 4.90
C PHE A 229 11.26 7.35 4.19
N LYS A 230 11.79 8.49 3.72
CA LYS A 230 13.06 8.55 3.01
C LYS A 230 14.22 8.67 3.98
N LEU A 231 15.18 7.78 3.84
CA LEU A 231 16.45 7.74 4.56
C LEU A 231 17.58 8.12 3.60
N ASN A 232 18.37 9.12 3.98
CA ASN A 232 19.53 9.56 3.19
C ASN A 232 20.79 9.21 3.96
N PHE A 233 21.68 8.50 3.31
CA PHE A 233 23.00 8.11 3.83
C PHE A 233 24.06 8.86 3.05
N ARG A 234 24.98 9.52 3.75
CA ARG A 234 26.07 10.30 3.13
C ARG A 234 27.39 9.61 3.38
N ASP A 235 28.28 9.64 2.36
CA ASP A 235 29.64 9.19 2.50
C ASP A 235 30.38 10.14 3.46
N GLY A 236 31.18 9.59 4.37
CA GLY A 236 32.14 10.39 5.14
C GLY A 236 31.68 10.95 6.50
N TYR A 237 30.95 10.17 7.28
CA TYR A 237 30.87 10.38 8.73
C TYR A 237 31.46 9.21 9.49
#